data_3f608feadce559c9d1c8a040d487e28a
#
_entry.id   3f608feadce559c9d1c8a040d487e28a
#
_cell.length_a   1.000
_cell.length_b   1.000
_cell.length_c   1.000
_cell.angle_alpha   90.00
_cell.angle_beta   90.00
_cell.angle_gamma   90.00
#
_symmetry.space_group_name_H-M   'P 1'
#
loop_
_entity.id
_entity.type
_entity.pdbx_description
1 polymer ?
#
loop_
_entity_poly.entity_id
_entity_poly.type
_entity_poly.pdbx_seq_one_letter_code
_entity_poly.pdbx_strand_id
1 'polypeptide(L)'
;MREKLVKYLDKAFVTLMAIDLVLIILGSVFIISDKVFVKNAQKTVGYISQAEKQDNGKKKYTVLYYADDGQHYAEYGYGDEYTYIGETVSMYFSKENPEEIYIKTATVWYVLLYLGIGLAAAEAIAYLPLKKREVLYKENLKAFCRVKETRESWFTGKILVCDSSAVPARKGKPFLSGAVNKKYAKSVKNKSLAVYYHAKNPNIYIVDTKTKY
;
A
#
# COMPACT_ATOMS: atom_id res chain seq x y z
N MET A 1 -23.39 17.67 -8.12
CA MET A 1 -21.91 17.75 -8.12
C MET A 1 -21.25 16.71 -7.20
N ARG A 2 -21.69 16.54 -5.95
CA ARG A 2 -21.12 15.53 -5.00
C ARG A 2 -21.24 14.07 -5.48
N GLU A 3 -22.39 13.63 -6.01
CA GLU A 3 -22.57 12.23 -6.47
C GLU A 3 -21.65 11.85 -7.64
N LYS A 4 -21.44 12.78 -8.59
CA LYS A 4 -20.48 12.56 -9.68
C LYS A 4 -19.06 12.40 -9.14
N LEU A 5 -18.66 13.24 -8.18
CA LEU A 5 -17.33 13.19 -7.57
C LEU A 5 -17.08 11.84 -6.84
N VAL A 6 -18.07 11.37 -6.08
CA VAL A 6 -17.96 10.08 -5.37
C VAL A 6 -17.86 8.92 -6.35
N LYS A 7 -18.67 8.92 -7.43
CA LYS A 7 -18.61 7.90 -8.47
C LYS A 7 -17.25 7.87 -9.19
N TYR A 8 -16.62 9.03 -9.38
CA TYR A 8 -15.25 9.11 -9.90
C TYR A 8 -14.22 8.56 -8.90
N LEU A 9 -14.36 8.88 -7.61
CA LEU A 9 -13.49 8.37 -6.56
C LEU A 9 -13.61 6.86 -6.42
N ASP A 10 -14.82 6.28 -6.49
CA ASP A 10 -15.04 4.84 -6.48
C ASP A 10 -14.35 4.15 -7.66
N LYS A 11 -14.47 4.72 -8.87
CA LYS A 11 -13.78 4.17 -10.06
C LYS A 11 -12.27 4.27 -9.93
N ALA A 12 -11.77 5.43 -9.52
CA ALA A 12 -10.32 5.64 -9.33
C ALA A 12 -9.75 4.65 -8.31
N PHE A 13 -10.43 4.48 -7.17
CA PHE A 13 -10.03 3.52 -6.14
C PHE A 13 -9.96 2.08 -6.68
N VAL A 14 -11.00 1.63 -7.40
CA VAL A 14 -11.01 0.28 -7.99
C VAL A 14 -9.88 0.10 -9.00
N THR A 15 -9.61 1.13 -9.82
CA THR A 15 -8.52 1.07 -10.81
C THR A 15 -7.15 0.99 -10.14
N LEU A 16 -6.91 1.80 -9.12
CA LEU A 16 -5.64 1.83 -8.38
C LEU A 16 -5.43 0.50 -7.64
N MET A 17 -6.45 0.01 -6.93
CA MET A 17 -6.38 -1.30 -6.27
C MET A 17 -6.09 -2.45 -7.25
N ALA A 18 -6.60 -2.37 -8.50
CA ALA A 18 -6.28 -3.37 -9.52
C ALA A 18 -4.80 -3.31 -9.93
N ILE A 19 -4.23 -2.11 -10.04
CA ILE A 19 -2.79 -1.93 -10.31
C ILE A 19 -1.95 -2.49 -9.16
N ASP A 20 -2.30 -2.17 -7.93
CA ASP A 20 -1.59 -2.67 -6.75
C ASP A 20 -1.64 -4.19 -6.66
N LEU A 21 -2.79 -4.79 -6.98
CA LEU A 21 -2.94 -6.23 -7.03
C LEU A 21 -2.02 -6.88 -8.07
N VAL A 22 -1.89 -6.25 -9.25
CA VAL A 22 -0.95 -6.72 -10.30
C VAL A 22 0.49 -6.65 -9.79
N LEU A 23 0.91 -5.57 -9.13
CA LEU A 23 2.25 -5.44 -8.56
C LEU A 23 2.52 -6.51 -7.50
N ILE A 24 1.56 -6.78 -6.63
CA ILE A 24 1.65 -7.81 -5.58
C ILE A 24 1.78 -9.20 -6.21
N ILE A 25 0.94 -9.52 -7.21
CA ILE A 25 0.97 -10.82 -7.89
C ILE A 25 2.30 -11.01 -8.61
N LEU A 26 2.74 -10.04 -9.40
CA LEU A 26 4.01 -10.11 -10.13
C LEU A 26 5.19 -10.29 -9.17
N GLY A 27 5.29 -9.43 -8.14
CA GLY A 27 6.35 -9.56 -7.13
C GLY A 27 6.34 -10.92 -6.44
N SER A 28 5.16 -11.43 -6.09
CA SER A 28 5.02 -12.74 -5.43
C SER A 28 5.40 -13.89 -6.34
N VAL A 29 4.94 -13.91 -7.60
CA VAL A 29 5.24 -14.97 -8.56
C VAL A 29 6.73 -15.08 -8.81
N PHE A 30 7.42 -13.95 -9.05
CA PHE A 30 8.86 -13.95 -9.29
C PHE A 30 9.66 -14.38 -8.03
N ILE A 31 9.28 -13.91 -6.84
CA ILE A 31 9.93 -14.34 -5.58
C ILE A 31 9.75 -15.86 -5.36
N ILE A 32 8.57 -16.41 -5.65
CA ILE A 32 8.31 -17.83 -5.51
C ILE A 32 9.12 -18.61 -6.54
N SER A 33 9.13 -18.18 -7.81
CA SER A 33 9.92 -18.79 -8.88
C SER A 33 11.40 -18.84 -8.52
N ASP A 34 11.97 -17.71 -8.08
CA ASP A 34 13.36 -17.65 -7.63
C ASP A 34 13.67 -18.61 -6.49
N LYS A 35 12.77 -18.70 -5.50
CA LYS A 35 12.94 -19.63 -4.37
C LYS A 35 12.85 -21.09 -4.79
N VAL A 36 11.94 -21.43 -5.71
CA VAL A 36 11.80 -22.80 -6.25
C VAL A 36 13.05 -23.17 -7.03
N PHE A 37 13.54 -22.27 -7.88
CA PHE A 37 14.78 -22.49 -8.63
C PHE A 37 15.97 -22.74 -7.67
N VAL A 38 16.21 -21.81 -6.75
CA VAL A 38 17.33 -21.89 -5.79
C VAL A 38 17.28 -23.17 -4.93
N LYS A 39 16.07 -23.66 -4.59
CA LYS A 39 15.93 -24.91 -3.81
C LYS A 39 16.42 -26.14 -4.57
N ASN A 40 16.25 -26.15 -5.89
CA ASN A 40 16.57 -27.30 -6.76
C ASN A 40 17.94 -27.14 -7.46
N ALA A 41 18.55 -25.97 -7.38
CA ALA A 41 19.79 -25.62 -8.04
C ALA A 41 21.01 -25.86 -7.15
N GLN A 42 22.16 -25.98 -7.77
CA GLN A 42 23.46 -26.05 -7.10
C GLN A 42 24.11 -24.67 -7.04
N LYS A 43 24.64 -24.30 -5.88
CA LYS A 43 25.36 -23.03 -5.71
C LYS A 43 26.79 -23.17 -6.17
N THR A 44 27.27 -22.20 -6.95
CA THR A 44 28.66 -22.12 -7.39
C THR A 44 29.10 -20.65 -7.46
N VAL A 45 30.37 -20.45 -7.79
CA VAL A 45 30.94 -19.15 -8.10
C VAL A 45 31.28 -19.12 -9.59
N GLY A 46 30.73 -18.13 -10.28
CA GLY A 46 31.06 -17.88 -11.68
C GLY A 46 31.97 -16.67 -11.85
N TYR A 47 32.58 -16.57 -13.03
CA TYR A 47 33.43 -15.45 -13.44
C TYR A 47 32.82 -14.80 -14.68
N ILE A 48 32.73 -13.50 -14.73
CA ILE A 48 32.29 -12.77 -15.92
C ILE A 48 33.41 -12.84 -16.96
N SER A 49 33.21 -13.63 -17.99
CA SER A 49 34.23 -13.86 -19.02
C SER A 49 34.12 -12.87 -20.19
N GLN A 50 32.94 -12.46 -20.55
CA GLN A 50 32.66 -11.54 -21.65
C GLN A 50 31.54 -10.57 -21.31
N ALA A 51 31.57 -9.39 -21.89
CA ALA A 51 30.53 -8.37 -21.80
C ALA A 51 30.29 -7.77 -23.19
N GLU A 52 29.14 -8.02 -23.79
CA GLU A 52 28.74 -7.51 -25.08
C GLU A 52 27.73 -6.36 -24.93
N LYS A 53 28.00 -5.23 -25.57
CA LYS A 53 27.06 -4.12 -25.59
C LYS A 53 26.02 -4.38 -26.67
N GLN A 54 24.77 -4.37 -26.31
CA GLN A 54 23.65 -4.52 -27.24
C GLN A 54 23.20 -3.17 -27.81
N ASP A 55 22.42 -3.19 -28.91
CA ASP A 55 21.90 -2.01 -29.59
C ASP A 55 21.03 -1.11 -28.68
N ASN A 56 20.41 -1.69 -27.67
CA ASN A 56 19.61 -0.96 -26.66
C ASN A 56 20.44 -0.30 -25.54
N GLY A 57 21.79 -0.33 -25.66
CA GLY A 57 22.74 0.23 -24.72
C GLY A 57 22.99 -0.64 -23.46
N LYS A 58 22.29 -1.75 -23.30
CA LYS A 58 22.50 -2.69 -22.20
C LYS A 58 23.67 -3.63 -22.50
N LYS A 59 24.28 -4.18 -21.45
CA LYS A 59 25.35 -5.17 -21.58
C LYS A 59 24.81 -6.56 -21.33
N LYS A 60 25.14 -7.51 -22.21
CA LYS A 60 24.92 -8.93 -22.03
C LYS A 60 26.24 -9.54 -21.54
N TYR A 61 26.18 -10.34 -20.49
CA TYR A 61 27.36 -10.97 -19.90
C TYR A 61 27.36 -12.46 -20.15
N THR A 62 28.54 -13.02 -20.41
CA THR A 62 28.78 -14.45 -20.38
C THR A 62 29.49 -14.80 -19.09
N VAL A 63 28.93 -15.70 -18.32
CA VAL A 63 29.50 -16.18 -17.07
C VAL A 63 30.12 -17.56 -17.30
N LEU A 64 31.39 -17.67 -16.95
CA LEU A 64 32.10 -18.93 -16.89
C LEU A 64 32.00 -19.50 -15.49
N TYR A 65 31.64 -20.75 -15.34
CA TYR A 65 31.61 -21.44 -14.06
C TYR A 65 31.96 -22.93 -14.22
N TYR A 66 32.23 -23.58 -13.11
CA TYR A 66 32.54 -25.01 -13.05
C TYR A 66 31.45 -25.77 -12.30
N ALA A 67 30.99 -26.85 -12.91
CA ALA A 67 30.11 -27.84 -12.33
C ALA A 67 30.85 -29.19 -12.23
N ASP A 68 30.21 -30.20 -11.67
CA ASP A 68 30.84 -31.54 -11.44
C ASP A 68 31.26 -32.22 -12.76
N ASP A 69 30.59 -31.90 -13.87
CA ASP A 69 30.82 -32.42 -15.21
C ASP A 69 31.79 -31.60 -16.06
N GLY A 70 32.29 -30.48 -15.55
CA GLY A 70 33.28 -29.66 -16.24
C GLY A 70 33.01 -28.17 -16.23
N GLN A 71 33.54 -27.51 -17.25
CA GLN A 71 33.47 -26.07 -17.46
C GLN A 71 32.24 -25.71 -18.29
N HIS A 72 31.45 -24.76 -17.83
CA HIS A 72 30.26 -24.28 -18.49
C HIS A 72 30.31 -22.77 -18.75
N TYR A 73 29.62 -22.34 -19.82
CA TYR A 73 29.39 -20.95 -20.15
C TYR A 73 27.87 -20.72 -20.19
N ALA A 74 27.41 -19.76 -19.46
CA ALA A 74 26.00 -19.39 -19.48
C ALA A 74 25.84 -17.90 -19.75
N GLU A 75 24.82 -17.55 -20.51
CA GLU A 75 24.45 -16.18 -20.76
C GLU A 75 23.67 -15.60 -19.59
N TYR A 76 24.14 -14.49 -19.06
CA TYR A 76 23.44 -13.72 -18.06
C TYR A 76 22.92 -12.42 -18.69
N GLY A 77 21.61 -12.28 -18.72
CA GLY A 77 21.00 -11.08 -19.25
C GLY A 77 21.16 -9.87 -18.34
N TYR A 78 21.65 -8.80 -18.87
CA TYR A 78 21.64 -7.43 -18.33
C TYR A 78 22.12 -7.28 -16.88
N GLY A 79 23.44 -7.26 -16.69
CA GLY A 79 24.05 -6.82 -15.45
C GLY A 79 24.00 -5.30 -15.30
N ASP A 80 24.15 -4.83 -14.08
CA ASP A 80 24.34 -3.42 -13.78
C ASP A 80 25.61 -2.88 -14.47
N GLU A 81 25.67 -1.56 -14.72
CA GLU A 81 26.80 -0.88 -15.34
C GLU A 81 28.16 -1.10 -14.61
N TYR A 82 28.11 -1.59 -13.38
CA TYR A 82 29.27 -1.80 -12.50
C TYR A 82 29.86 -3.20 -12.51
N THR A 83 29.32 -4.12 -13.34
CA THR A 83 29.86 -5.48 -13.45
C THR A 83 31.01 -5.50 -14.47
N TYR A 84 32.19 -5.92 -14.04
CA TYR A 84 33.41 -5.93 -14.86
C TYR A 84 33.80 -7.36 -15.27
N ILE A 85 34.48 -7.47 -16.43
CA ILE A 85 35.10 -8.73 -16.84
C ILE A 85 36.10 -9.17 -15.77
N GLY A 86 36.05 -10.45 -15.39
CA GLY A 86 36.89 -11.02 -14.32
C GLY A 86 36.28 -10.92 -12.92
N GLU A 87 35.14 -10.23 -12.77
CA GLU A 87 34.43 -10.19 -11.49
C GLU A 87 33.82 -11.55 -11.15
N THR A 88 33.92 -11.93 -9.89
CA THR A 88 33.29 -13.15 -9.36
C THR A 88 31.87 -12.89 -8.95
N VAL A 89 30.95 -13.77 -9.35
CA VAL A 89 29.53 -13.71 -8.98
C VAL A 89 29.08 -14.99 -8.31
N SER A 90 28.40 -14.88 -7.20
CA SER A 90 27.71 -16.02 -6.59
C SER A 90 26.47 -16.36 -7.36
N MET A 91 26.37 -17.57 -7.85
CA MET A 91 25.26 -17.99 -8.71
C MET A 91 24.72 -19.38 -8.32
N TYR A 92 23.57 -19.69 -8.88
CA TYR A 92 22.96 -21.01 -8.83
C TYR A 92 22.76 -21.49 -10.27
N PHE A 93 22.93 -22.76 -10.53
CA PHE A 93 22.65 -23.38 -11.82
C PHE A 93 21.74 -24.61 -11.65
N SER A 94 20.94 -24.89 -12.67
CA SER A 94 20.10 -26.09 -12.71
C SER A 94 20.96 -27.32 -12.96
N LYS A 95 20.77 -28.37 -12.17
CA LYS A 95 21.45 -29.67 -12.42
C LYS A 95 21.00 -30.35 -13.70
N GLU A 96 19.76 -30.11 -14.10
CA GLU A 96 19.16 -30.69 -15.30
C GLU A 96 19.54 -29.92 -16.57
N ASN A 97 19.74 -28.61 -16.44
CA ASN A 97 20.11 -27.73 -17.52
C ASN A 97 21.18 -26.73 -17.04
N PRO A 98 22.48 -27.05 -17.19
CA PRO A 98 23.56 -26.20 -16.70
C PRO A 98 23.61 -24.80 -17.31
N GLU A 99 23.03 -24.59 -18.49
CA GLU A 99 22.96 -23.25 -19.10
C GLU A 99 21.96 -22.34 -18.39
N GLU A 100 21.04 -22.92 -17.63
CA GLU A 100 20.06 -22.15 -16.85
C GLU A 100 20.64 -21.74 -15.52
N ILE A 101 21.03 -20.44 -15.43
CA ILE A 101 21.68 -19.86 -14.26
C ILE A 101 20.80 -18.80 -13.62
N TYR A 102 20.95 -18.65 -12.30
CA TYR A 102 20.34 -17.61 -11.51
C TYR A 102 21.39 -16.88 -10.67
N ILE A 103 21.56 -15.61 -10.93
CA ILE A 103 22.38 -14.71 -10.13
C ILE A 103 21.45 -13.88 -9.25
N LYS A 104 21.65 -13.92 -7.96
CA LYS A 104 20.76 -13.30 -6.99
C LYS A 104 20.71 -11.78 -7.13
N THR A 105 19.75 -11.29 -7.92
CA THR A 105 19.44 -9.86 -8.06
C THR A 105 18.12 -9.48 -7.34
N ALA A 106 17.72 -10.26 -6.39
CA ALA A 106 16.38 -10.37 -5.81
C ALA A 106 15.75 -9.09 -5.22
N THR A 107 16.44 -7.96 -5.21
CA THR A 107 15.93 -6.75 -4.55
C THR A 107 14.70 -6.16 -5.24
N VAL A 108 14.64 -6.22 -6.57
CA VAL A 108 13.59 -5.57 -7.38
C VAL A 108 12.21 -6.16 -7.12
N TRP A 109 12.09 -7.49 -7.04
CA TRP A 109 10.82 -8.17 -6.82
C TRP A 109 10.24 -7.91 -5.43
N TYR A 110 11.09 -7.85 -4.41
CA TYR A 110 10.69 -7.44 -3.06
C TYR A 110 10.24 -5.99 -3.03
N VAL A 111 10.91 -5.09 -3.74
CA VAL A 111 10.49 -3.68 -3.86
C VAL A 111 9.10 -3.58 -4.49
N LEU A 112 8.83 -4.30 -5.59
CA LEU A 112 7.52 -4.30 -6.24
C LEU A 112 6.42 -4.83 -5.30
N LEU A 113 6.68 -5.93 -4.60
CA LEU A 113 5.75 -6.51 -3.64
C LEU A 113 5.41 -5.53 -2.50
N TYR A 114 6.43 -4.96 -1.85
CA TYR A 114 6.21 -4.03 -0.74
C TYR A 114 5.59 -2.71 -1.20
N LEU A 115 5.94 -2.23 -2.40
CA LEU A 115 5.32 -1.05 -3.00
C LEU A 115 3.82 -1.28 -3.21
N GLY A 116 3.43 -2.40 -3.83
CA GLY A 116 2.02 -2.73 -4.04
C GLY A 116 1.25 -2.83 -2.72
N ILE A 117 1.79 -3.51 -1.71
CA ILE A 117 1.16 -3.61 -0.38
C ILE A 117 1.05 -2.23 0.28
N GLY A 118 2.10 -1.41 0.22
CA GLY A 118 2.13 -0.08 0.82
C GLY A 118 1.12 0.88 0.18
N LEU A 119 1.01 0.87 -1.15
CA LEU A 119 0.04 1.67 -1.89
C LEU A 119 -1.39 1.24 -1.57
N ALA A 120 -1.70 -0.06 -1.63
CA ALA A 120 -3.02 -0.58 -1.29
C ALA A 120 -3.45 -0.21 0.13
N ALA A 121 -2.54 -0.28 1.10
CA ALA A 121 -2.82 0.15 2.48
C ALA A 121 -3.09 1.66 2.57
N ALA A 122 -2.29 2.49 1.91
CA ALA A 122 -2.48 3.94 1.89
C ALA A 122 -3.81 4.34 1.25
N GLU A 123 -4.18 3.71 0.14
CA GLU A 123 -5.46 3.91 -0.54
C GLU A 123 -6.64 3.50 0.33
N ALA A 124 -6.58 2.35 0.99
CA ALA A 124 -7.62 1.90 1.90
C ALA A 124 -7.81 2.90 3.06
N ILE A 125 -6.73 3.37 3.67
CA ILE A 125 -6.76 4.37 4.76
C ILE A 125 -7.41 5.68 4.27
N ALA A 126 -7.13 6.11 3.04
CA ALA A 126 -7.71 7.32 2.47
C ALA A 126 -9.18 7.15 2.07
N TYR A 127 -9.54 6.02 1.47
CA TYR A 127 -10.86 5.77 0.90
C TYR A 127 -11.94 5.42 1.94
N LEU A 128 -11.63 4.56 2.92
CA LEU A 128 -12.61 4.08 3.89
C LEU A 128 -13.34 5.21 4.65
N PRO A 129 -12.68 6.27 5.13
CA PRO A 129 -13.37 7.39 5.77
C PRO A 129 -14.30 8.15 4.82
N LEU A 130 -13.94 8.27 3.54
CA LEU A 130 -14.77 8.94 2.53
C LEU A 130 -16.03 8.13 2.26
N LYS A 131 -15.90 6.83 2.09
CA LYS A 131 -17.02 5.91 1.86
C LYS A 131 -17.97 5.86 3.06
N LYS A 132 -17.42 5.76 4.27
CA LYS A 132 -18.21 5.85 5.50
C LYS A 132 -19.05 7.13 5.54
N ARG A 133 -18.46 8.26 5.17
CA ARG A 133 -19.18 9.56 5.11
C ARG A 133 -20.32 9.53 4.11
N GLU A 134 -20.08 8.99 2.93
CA GLU A 134 -21.09 8.90 1.88
C GLU A 134 -22.32 8.12 2.35
N VAL A 135 -22.09 6.91 2.92
CA VAL A 135 -23.17 6.05 3.44
C VAL A 135 -24.00 6.78 4.49
N LEU A 136 -23.34 7.40 5.46
CA LEU A 136 -24.06 8.11 6.54
C LEU A 136 -24.84 9.32 6.05
N TYR A 137 -24.33 10.06 5.05
CA TYR A 137 -25.08 11.18 4.46
C TYR A 137 -26.23 10.72 3.57
N LYS A 138 -26.12 9.56 2.92
CA LYS A 138 -27.23 8.97 2.14
C LYS A 138 -28.38 8.48 3.02
N GLU A 139 -28.07 7.86 4.15
CA GLU A 139 -29.10 7.43 5.12
C GLU A 139 -29.87 8.61 5.72
N ASN A 140 -29.32 9.81 5.67
CA ASN A 140 -29.90 11.08 6.14
C ASN A 140 -30.43 11.05 7.58
N LEU A 141 -30.01 10.09 8.39
CA LEU A 141 -30.33 10.06 9.83
C LEU A 141 -29.40 11.01 10.55
N LYS A 142 -29.96 12.09 11.08
CA LYS A 142 -29.19 13.11 11.80
C LYS A 142 -29.83 13.45 13.12
N ALA A 143 -28.99 13.73 14.11
CA ALA A 143 -29.38 14.32 15.37
C ALA A 143 -28.55 15.58 15.60
N PHE A 144 -29.14 16.57 16.30
CA PHE A 144 -28.40 17.74 16.74
C PHE A 144 -27.90 17.52 18.15
N CYS A 145 -26.59 17.48 18.33
CA CYS A 145 -25.96 17.13 19.58
C CYS A 145 -25.11 18.29 20.09
N ARG A 146 -25.32 18.70 21.36
CA ARG A 146 -24.59 19.84 21.95
C ARG A 146 -23.15 19.46 22.25
N VAL A 147 -22.21 20.34 21.91
CA VAL A 147 -20.80 20.19 22.28
C VAL A 147 -20.66 20.52 23.78
N LYS A 148 -20.39 19.50 24.59
CA LYS A 148 -20.20 19.63 26.06
C LYS A 148 -18.78 20.06 26.41
N GLU A 149 -17.78 19.41 25.80
CA GLU A 149 -16.38 19.63 26.12
C GLU A 149 -15.49 19.47 24.89
N THR A 150 -14.24 19.85 25.03
CA THR A 150 -13.20 19.62 24.02
C THR A 150 -12.02 18.92 24.66
N ARG A 151 -11.47 17.89 24.00
CA ARG A 151 -10.28 17.15 24.45
C ARG A 151 -9.11 17.42 23.50
N GLU A 152 -7.91 17.22 24.00
CA GLU A 152 -6.72 17.25 23.13
C GLU A 152 -6.76 16.07 22.17
N SER A 153 -6.34 16.30 20.92
CA SER A 153 -6.13 15.22 19.97
C SER A 153 -4.69 14.71 20.12
N TRP A 154 -4.50 13.42 19.89
CA TRP A 154 -3.18 12.80 19.93
C TRP A 154 -2.16 13.47 18.98
N PHE A 155 -2.59 13.90 17.78
CA PHE A 155 -1.69 14.50 16.81
C PHE A 155 -1.68 16.03 16.92
N THR A 156 -2.73 16.66 16.42
CA THR A 156 -2.87 18.14 16.43
C THR A 156 -4.35 18.52 16.50
N GLY A 157 -4.66 19.57 17.26
CA GLY A 157 -6.02 20.12 17.35
C GLY A 157 -6.82 19.62 18.54
N LYS A 158 -8.14 19.78 18.47
CA LYS A 158 -9.10 19.42 19.53
C LYS A 158 -10.13 18.43 18.99
N ILE A 159 -10.58 17.51 19.84
CA ILE A 159 -11.72 16.62 19.58
C ILE A 159 -12.92 17.22 20.30
N LEU A 160 -14.04 17.39 19.60
CA LEU A 160 -15.29 17.84 20.20
C LEU A 160 -16.03 16.64 20.79
N VAL A 161 -16.46 16.75 22.01
CA VAL A 161 -17.29 15.76 22.72
C VAL A 161 -18.72 16.26 22.74
N CYS A 162 -19.58 15.60 21.96
CA CYS A 162 -20.99 15.98 21.81
C CYS A 162 -21.88 15.06 22.61
N ASP A 163 -22.93 15.63 23.20
CA ASP A 163 -23.96 14.89 23.91
C ASP A 163 -24.67 13.89 22.99
N SER A 164 -25.00 12.72 23.54
CA SER A 164 -25.72 11.70 22.80
C SER A 164 -27.19 11.52 23.28
N SER A 165 -27.69 12.40 24.12
CA SER A 165 -29.07 12.32 24.64
C SER A 165 -30.13 12.27 23.54
N ALA A 166 -29.90 12.93 22.43
CA ALA A 166 -30.77 12.88 21.25
C ALA A 166 -30.80 11.52 20.52
N VAL A 167 -29.93 10.57 20.89
CA VAL A 167 -29.84 9.22 20.30
C VAL A 167 -29.78 8.17 21.40
N PRO A 168 -30.94 7.77 21.97
CA PRO A 168 -31.01 6.85 23.11
C PRO A 168 -30.29 5.52 22.92
N ALA A 169 -30.26 5.01 21.69
CA ALA A 169 -29.55 3.79 21.33
C ALA A 169 -28.04 3.83 21.60
N ARG A 170 -27.44 5.02 21.81
CA ARG A 170 -26.04 5.20 22.24
C ARG A 170 -25.80 4.92 23.73
N LYS A 171 -26.87 4.72 24.53
CA LYS A 171 -26.75 4.44 25.96
C LYS A 171 -25.83 5.44 26.69
N GLY A 172 -25.95 6.73 26.41
CA GLY A 172 -25.13 7.80 27.03
C GLY A 172 -23.68 7.93 26.54
N LYS A 173 -23.22 7.08 25.63
CA LYS A 173 -21.86 7.21 25.05
C LYS A 173 -21.78 8.46 24.17
N PRO A 174 -20.88 9.43 24.46
CA PRO A 174 -20.81 10.66 23.69
C PRO A 174 -20.39 10.42 22.23
N PHE A 175 -20.72 11.37 21.35
CA PHE A 175 -20.17 11.43 20.01
C PHE A 175 -18.86 12.21 20.03
N LEU A 176 -17.85 11.68 19.36
CA LEU A 176 -16.52 12.30 19.25
C LEU A 176 -16.33 12.78 17.80
N SER A 177 -15.90 14.02 17.62
CA SER A 177 -15.54 14.50 16.29
C SER A 177 -14.17 13.96 15.85
N GLY A 178 -13.83 14.10 14.56
CA GLY A 178 -12.43 14.12 14.17
C GLY A 178 -11.70 15.34 14.75
N ALA A 179 -10.38 15.38 14.61
CA ALA A 179 -9.58 16.52 15.06
C ALA A 179 -9.98 17.81 14.30
N VAL A 180 -10.20 18.88 15.05
CA VAL A 180 -10.52 20.20 14.52
C VAL A 180 -9.51 21.24 15.07
N ASN A 181 -9.35 22.36 14.36
CA ASN A 181 -8.44 23.39 14.85
C ASN A 181 -8.97 24.06 16.13
N LYS A 182 -8.05 24.60 16.94
CA LYS A 182 -8.37 25.22 18.25
C LYS A 182 -9.36 26.38 18.11
N LYS A 183 -9.25 27.17 17.04
CA LYS A 183 -10.14 28.33 16.79
C LYS A 183 -11.58 27.87 16.56
N TYR A 184 -11.78 26.85 15.71
CA TYR A 184 -13.09 26.27 15.46
C TYR A 184 -13.67 25.62 16.73
N ALA A 185 -12.87 24.85 17.46
CA ALA A 185 -13.32 24.23 18.71
C ALA A 185 -13.87 25.24 19.71
N LYS A 186 -13.21 26.42 19.85
CA LYS A 186 -13.70 27.51 20.69
C LYS A 186 -15.01 28.10 20.18
N SER A 187 -15.17 28.26 18.87
CA SER A 187 -16.37 28.89 18.25
C SER A 187 -17.62 28.03 18.36
N VAL A 188 -17.50 26.71 18.50
CA VAL A 188 -18.63 25.77 18.57
C VAL A 188 -18.90 25.24 19.99
N LYS A 189 -18.14 25.66 20.98
CA LYS A 189 -18.36 25.28 22.38
C LYS A 189 -19.79 25.65 22.79
N ASN A 190 -20.51 24.74 23.41
CA ASN A 190 -21.91 24.87 23.81
C ASN A 190 -22.93 25.01 22.64
N LYS A 191 -22.49 24.96 21.39
CA LYS A 191 -23.41 24.93 20.24
C LYS A 191 -23.81 23.50 19.89
N SER A 192 -24.90 23.34 19.13
CA SER A 192 -25.35 22.06 18.60
C SER A 192 -24.74 21.83 17.23
N LEU A 193 -24.21 20.64 17.01
CA LEU A 193 -23.70 20.19 15.73
C LEU A 193 -24.54 19.04 15.20
N ALA A 194 -24.68 18.94 13.89
CA ALA A 194 -25.32 17.81 13.26
C ALA A 194 -24.42 16.57 13.38
N VAL A 195 -24.98 15.46 13.82
CA VAL A 195 -24.32 14.15 13.86
C VAL A 195 -25.12 13.22 12.97
N TYR A 196 -24.48 12.69 11.95
CA TYR A 196 -25.03 11.66 11.09
C TYR A 196 -24.66 10.30 11.63
N TYR A 197 -25.61 9.36 11.70
CA TYR A 197 -25.38 8.05 12.28
C TYR A 197 -26.13 6.97 11.50
N HIS A 198 -25.62 5.74 11.59
CA HIS A 198 -26.23 4.59 10.94
C HIS A 198 -27.42 4.06 11.72
N ALA A 199 -28.54 3.77 11.06
CA ALA A 199 -29.81 3.34 11.67
C ALA A 199 -29.64 2.11 12.57
N LYS A 200 -29.02 1.06 12.05
CA LYS A 200 -28.84 -0.21 12.74
C LYS A 200 -27.69 -0.21 13.76
N ASN A 201 -26.71 0.69 13.60
CA ASN A 201 -25.54 0.76 14.47
C ASN A 201 -25.14 2.23 14.75
N PRO A 202 -25.70 2.88 15.77
CA PRO A 202 -25.38 4.26 16.12
C PRO A 202 -23.93 4.52 16.55
N ASN A 203 -23.11 3.46 16.70
CA ASN A 203 -21.67 3.61 16.94
C ASN A 203 -20.93 3.99 15.65
N ILE A 204 -21.53 3.78 14.48
CA ILE A 204 -21.04 4.26 13.20
C ILE A 204 -21.66 5.63 12.95
N TYR A 205 -20.86 6.69 13.08
CA TYR A 205 -21.35 8.07 12.99
C TYR A 205 -20.27 9.04 12.51
N ILE A 206 -20.71 10.24 12.15
CA ILE A 206 -19.84 11.39 11.84
C ILE A 206 -20.44 12.65 12.45
N VAL A 207 -19.63 13.40 13.18
CA VAL A 207 -19.97 14.76 13.62
C VAL A 207 -19.65 15.72 12.47
N ASP A 208 -20.65 16.48 12.00
CA ASP A 208 -20.45 17.45 10.94
C ASP A 208 -19.76 18.70 11.48
N THR A 209 -18.48 18.85 11.14
CA THR A 209 -17.66 19.98 11.52
C THR A 209 -17.45 20.98 10.38
N LYS A 210 -18.12 20.78 9.22
CA LYS A 210 -17.94 21.60 8.01
C LYS A 210 -19.05 22.63 7.80
N THR A 211 -20.20 22.41 8.40
CA THR A 211 -21.30 23.38 8.28
C THR A 211 -20.93 24.62 9.07
N LYS A 212 -20.74 25.75 8.37
CA LYS A 212 -20.62 27.07 9.02
C LYS A 212 -22.00 27.44 9.57
N TYR A 213 -22.11 27.58 10.84
CA TYR A 213 -23.28 28.21 11.50
C TYR A 213 -23.03 29.68 11.72
#